data_5ad2b5c22c1234f80ff3af9abc2b62ac
#
_entry.id   5ad2b5c22c1234f80ff3af9abc2b62ac
#
_cell.length_a   1.000
_cell.length_b   1.000
_cell.length_c   1.000
_cell.angle_alpha   90.00
_cell.angle_beta   90.00
_cell.angle_gamma   90.00
#
_symmetry.space_group_name_H-M   'P 1'
#
loop_
_entity.id
_entity.type
_entity.pdbx_description
1 polymer ?
#
loop_
_entity_poly.entity_id
_entity_poly.type
_entity_poly.pdbx_seq_one_letter_code
_entity_poly.pdbx_strand_id
1 'polypeptide(L)'
;MKHIGYGLGVLGAGYLAYRLLNNGFSFAAKYPRLYALVTKGESKTYNDYNFYSGATIKGNIDGKGSVYPLLKRPLSTYTVGQVKKMQAQSRSNPGQLWATGRFQIIPTTLIMLQRAAKISDNAIYGKVTQDRLINAIIPIYPNLNNYLTGKVADTDANLKAAALDVAKIWSSVGMPSNNKSYWGKKGERATTNTLDVQKVLKSYR
;
A
#
# COMPACT_ATOMS: atom_id res chain seq x y z
N MET A 1 3.70 -0.39 -61.45
CA MET A 1 3.29 -1.28 -60.33
C MET A 1 3.53 -0.56 -59.00
N LYS A 2 2.48 -0.34 -58.25
CA LYS A 2 2.51 0.48 -57.03
C LYS A 2 2.77 -0.43 -55.83
N HIS A 3 3.79 -0.15 -55.03
CA HIS A 3 3.95 -0.73 -53.72
C HIS A 3 3.37 0.30 -52.70
N ILE A 4 2.22 -0.02 -52.14
CA ILE A 4 1.61 0.74 -51.04
C ILE A 4 2.08 0.09 -49.74
N GLY A 5 2.60 0.94 -48.85
CA GLY A 5 3.25 0.56 -47.63
C GLY A 5 2.31 0.03 -46.55
N TYR A 6 2.82 -0.94 -45.81
CA TYR A 6 2.32 -1.33 -44.49
C TYR A 6 3.21 -0.70 -43.42
N GLY A 7 2.78 0.45 -42.91
CA GLY A 7 3.55 1.21 -41.94
C GLY A 7 2.73 1.88 -40.80
N LEU A 8 1.49 1.42 -40.55
CA LEU A 8 0.61 2.10 -39.59
C LEU A 8 0.11 1.25 -38.40
N GLY A 9 0.52 -0.02 -38.32
CA GLY A 9 -0.03 -0.94 -37.29
C GLY A 9 0.68 -0.93 -35.93
N VAL A 10 1.96 -0.60 -35.86
CA VAL A 10 2.76 -0.81 -34.63
C VAL A 10 2.76 0.41 -33.72
N LEU A 11 2.68 1.62 -34.28
CA LEU A 11 2.64 2.87 -33.47
C LEU A 11 1.28 3.07 -32.78
N GLY A 12 0.19 2.58 -33.37
CA GLY A 12 -1.14 2.69 -32.79
C GLY A 12 -1.33 1.86 -31.51
N ALA A 13 -0.81 0.64 -31.50
CA ALA A 13 -0.93 -0.25 -30.33
C ALA A 13 -0.10 0.25 -29.13
N GLY A 14 1.10 0.76 -29.37
CA GLY A 14 1.95 1.35 -28.33
C GLY A 14 1.36 2.64 -27.76
N TYR A 15 0.79 3.51 -28.60
CA TYR A 15 0.16 4.75 -28.17
C TYR A 15 -1.18 4.50 -27.46
N LEU A 16 -1.97 3.51 -27.90
CA LEU A 16 -3.19 3.10 -27.20
C LEU A 16 -2.87 2.46 -25.84
N ALA A 17 -1.85 1.60 -25.77
CA ALA A 17 -1.36 1.04 -24.51
C ALA A 17 -0.82 2.14 -23.58
N TYR A 18 -0.07 3.12 -24.11
CA TYR A 18 0.39 4.29 -23.35
C TYR A 18 -0.78 5.16 -22.87
N ARG A 19 -1.80 5.42 -23.70
CA ARG A 19 -3.02 6.13 -23.29
C ARG A 19 -3.89 5.33 -22.32
N LEU A 20 -4.02 4.02 -22.49
CA LEU A 20 -4.73 3.14 -21.55
C LEU A 20 -4.01 3.06 -20.20
N LEU A 21 -2.67 3.15 -20.20
CA LEU A 21 -1.88 3.19 -18.97
C LEU A 21 -1.85 4.58 -18.31
N ASN A 22 -2.00 5.65 -19.08
CA ASN A 22 -1.90 7.03 -18.58
C ASN A 22 -3.23 7.82 -18.59
N ASN A 23 -4.22 7.43 -19.38
CA ASN A 23 -5.56 8.00 -19.35
C ASN A 23 -6.52 7.06 -18.62
N GLY A 24 -6.46 7.09 -17.31
CA GLY A 24 -7.63 6.99 -16.46
C GLY A 24 -8.36 5.65 -16.38
N PHE A 25 -7.75 4.47 -16.62
CA PHE A 25 -8.06 3.41 -15.70
C PHE A 25 -7.31 3.75 -14.41
N SER A 26 -7.87 4.70 -13.70
CA SER A 26 -7.68 4.80 -12.27
C SER A 26 -8.01 3.40 -11.76
N PHE A 27 -6.99 2.58 -11.48
CA PHE A 27 -7.17 1.52 -10.52
C PHE A 27 -7.44 2.23 -9.20
N ALA A 28 -8.65 2.80 -9.14
CA ALA A 28 -9.15 3.43 -7.93
C ALA A 28 -8.98 2.38 -6.85
N ALA A 29 -8.44 2.80 -5.75
CA ALA A 29 -8.33 1.96 -4.59
C ALA A 29 -9.66 1.22 -4.43
N LYS A 30 -9.65 -0.11 -4.50
CA LYS A 30 -10.87 -0.93 -4.52
C LYS A 30 -11.76 -0.64 -3.31
N TYR A 31 -11.12 -0.21 -2.20
CA TYR A 31 -11.78 0.12 -0.94
C TYR A 31 -11.32 1.52 -0.46
N PRO A 32 -11.71 2.61 -1.15
CA PRO A 32 -11.13 3.94 -0.92
C PRO A 32 -11.36 4.48 0.50
N ARG A 33 -12.52 4.21 1.11
CA ARG A 33 -12.82 4.64 2.48
C ARG A 33 -11.93 3.93 3.50
N LEU A 34 -11.72 2.61 3.34
CA LEU A 34 -10.83 1.84 4.20
C LEU A 34 -9.40 2.35 4.09
N TYR A 35 -8.92 2.54 2.86
CA TYR A 35 -7.55 3.02 2.63
C TYR A 35 -7.34 4.45 3.13
N ALA A 36 -8.31 5.33 2.98
CA ALA A 36 -8.24 6.67 3.57
C ALA A 36 -8.13 6.63 5.10
N LEU A 37 -8.92 5.75 5.74
CA LEU A 37 -8.89 5.61 7.20
C LEU A 37 -7.54 5.10 7.71
N VAL A 38 -7.00 4.02 7.12
CA VAL A 38 -5.74 3.43 7.58
C VAL A 38 -4.54 4.31 7.27
N THR A 39 -4.50 4.98 6.12
CA THR A 39 -3.38 5.84 5.74
C THR A 39 -3.27 7.10 6.60
N LYS A 40 -4.36 7.56 7.19
CA LYS A 40 -4.32 8.64 8.19
C LYS A 40 -3.48 8.25 9.41
N GLY A 41 -3.55 6.98 9.83
CA GLY A 41 -2.74 6.45 10.93
C GLY A 41 -1.29 6.19 10.55
N GLU A 42 -1.02 5.77 9.30
CA GLU A 42 0.31 5.33 8.87
C GLU A 42 1.19 6.47 8.34
N SER A 43 0.65 7.41 7.57
CA SER A 43 1.44 8.44 6.88
C SER A 43 1.09 9.88 7.28
N LYS A 44 0.21 10.07 8.26
CA LYS A 44 -0.30 11.38 8.74
C LYS A 44 -0.97 12.23 7.65
N THR A 45 -0.84 11.87 6.39
CA THR A 45 -1.49 12.53 5.26
C THR A 45 -2.19 11.49 4.38
N TYR A 46 -3.40 11.79 3.94
CA TYR A 46 -4.25 10.82 3.23
C TYR A 46 -3.74 10.37 1.86
N ASN A 47 -2.77 11.06 1.27
CA ASN A 47 -2.38 10.88 -0.13
C ASN A 47 -0.88 11.01 -0.40
N ASP A 48 -0.02 10.87 0.59
CA ASP A 48 1.41 11.03 0.37
C ASP A 48 2.07 9.73 -0.10
N TYR A 49 2.14 9.56 -1.41
CA TYR A 49 2.82 8.44 -2.07
C TYR A 49 4.35 8.54 -1.98
N ASN A 50 4.89 9.66 -1.49
CA ASN A 50 6.32 9.89 -1.31
C ASN A 50 6.78 9.73 0.14
N PHE A 51 5.85 9.52 1.07
CA PHE A 51 6.18 9.32 2.47
C PHE A 51 7.00 8.04 2.67
N TYR A 52 8.05 8.12 3.46
CA TYR A 52 8.86 6.95 3.84
C TYR A 52 9.47 7.14 5.21
N SER A 53 9.82 6.03 5.83
CA SER A 53 10.67 5.97 7.01
C SER A 53 11.95 5.19 6.67
N GLY A 54 13.03 5.45 7.37
CA GLY A 54 14.29 4.76 7.15
C GLY A 54 15.16 4.79 8.38
N ALA A 55 16.27 4.03 8.36
CA ALA A 55 17.28 4.10 9.40
C ALA A 55 18.06 5.40 9.25
N THR A 56 18.25 6.10 10.35
CA THR A 56 19.24 7.16 10.47
C THR A 56 20.58 6.56 10.85
N ILE A 57 21.67 7.34 10.66
CA ILE A 57 23.03 6.98 11.12
C ILE A 57 23.05 6.56 12.61
N LYS A 58 22.05 6.94 13.40
CA LYS A 58 21.91 6.57 14.82
C LYS A 58 20.87 5.46 15.06
N GLY A 59 20.36 4.84 14.04
CA GLY A 59 19.32 3.81 14.17
C GLY A 59 17.96 4.32 14.65
N ASN A 60 17.79 5.62 14.79
CA ASN A 60 16.53 6.21 15.19
C ASN A 60 15.74 6.62 13.95
N ILE A 61 14.66 5.89 13.71
CA ILE A 61 13.49 6.52 13.12
C ILE A 61 13.01 7.46 14.22
N ASP A 62 13.09 8.78 14.03
CA ASP A 62 12.50 9.64 15.02
C ASP A 62 11.00 9.29 15.03
N GLY A 63 10.46 8.98 16.21
CA GLY A 63 9.07 8.60 16.38
C GLY A 63 8.07 9.69 16.00
N LYS A 64 8.53 10.82 15.48
CA LYS A 64 7.75 11.96 14.98
C LYS A 64 7.49 11.85 13.49
N GLY A 65 8.02 10.80 12.80
CA GLY A 65 7.79 10.59 11.37
C GLY A 65 8.44 11.67 10.52
N SER A 66 9.59 12.15 10.90
CA SER A 66 10.41 13.02 10.08
C SER A 66 10.81 12.29 8.83
N VAL A 67 10.44 12.85 7.69
CA VAL A 67 10.90 12.39 6.39
C VAL A 67 12.33 12.90 6.24
N TYR A 68 13.32 11.99 6.33
CA TYR A 68 14.68 12.37 6.03
C TYR A 68 14.83 12.55 4.52
N PRO A 69 15.44 13.64 4.06
CA PRO A 69 15.70 13.87 2.64
C PRO A 69 16.88 13.00 2.15
N LEU A 70 16.79 11.67 2.39
CA LEU A 70 17.80 10.72 1.93
C LEU A 70 17.66 10.42 0.45
N LEU A 71 16.48 10.65 -0.10
CA LEU A 71 16.21 10.41 -1.50
C LEU A 71 16.50 11.67 -2.31
N LYS A 72 17.30 11.53 -3.36
CA LYS A 72 17.65 12.62 -4.29
C LYS A 72 16.47 13.10 -5.14
N ARG A 73 15.37 12.36 -5.14
CA ARG A 73 14.14 12.63 -5.90
C ARG A 73 12.92 12.02 -5.20
N PRO A 74 11.69 12.40 -5.55
CA PRO A 74 10.48 11.84 -4.93
C PRO A 74 10.45 10.31 -5.01
N LEU A 75 10.04 9.63 -3.93
CA LEU A 75 9.95 8.16 -3.85
C LEU A 75 9.13 7.59 -5.02
N SER A 76 8.05 8.24 -5.40
CA SER A 76 7.16 7.83 -6.47
C SER A 76 7.79 7.83 -7.88
N THR A 77 9.03 8.28 -8.02
CA THR A 77 9.78 8.28 -9.28
C THR A 77 10.80 7.14 -9.39
N TYR A 78 11.01 6.39 -8.31
CA TYR A 78 11.86 5.20 -8.32
C TYR A 78 11.09 3.99 -8.87
N THR A 79 11.80 2.98 -9.36
CA THR A 79 11.18 1.70 -9.70
C THR A 79 10.98 0.85 -8.44
N VAL A 80 10.08 -0.13 -8.50
CA VAL A 80 9.87 -1.11 -7.42
C VAL A 80 11.17 -1.81 -7.06
N GLY A 81 11.98 -2.22 -8.05
CA GLY A 81 13.27 -2.85 -7.82
C GLY A 81 14.26 -1.93 -7.10
N GLN A 82 14.27 -0.63 -7.43
CA GLN A 82 15.11 0.35 -6.71
C GLN A 82 14.66 0.52 -5.26
N VAL A 83 13.35 0.61 -5.00
CA VAL A 83 12.80 0.70 -3.63
C VAL A 83 13.16 -0.54 -2.83
N LYS A 84 13.01 -1.75 -3.40
CA LYS A 84 13.41 -3.02 -2.75
C LYS A 84 14.90 -3.04 -2.39
N LYS A 85 15.78 -2.59 -3.31
CA LYS A 85 17.23 -2.50 -3.04
C LYS A 85 17.53 -1.55 -1.88
N MET A 86 16.87 -0.40 -1.81
CA MET A 86 17.02 0.54 -0.69
C MET A 86 16.48 -0.05 0.62
N GLN A 87 15.37 -0.77 0.58
CA GLN A 87 14.82 -1.46 1.76
C GLN A 87 15.67 -2.63 2.25
N ALA A 88 16.42 -3.28 1.36
CA ALA A 88 17.30 -4.41 1.69
C ALA A 88 18.65 -4.00 2.30
N GLN A 89 18.97 -2.71 2.32
CA GLN A 89 20.22 -2.22 2.90
C GLN A 89 20.25 -2.41 4.41
N SER A 90 21.48 -2.45 4.99
CA SER A 90 21.64 -2.47 6.45
C SER A 90 21.01 -1.23 7.09
N ARG A 91 20.43 -1.41 8.28
CA ARG A 91 19.87 -0.31 9.08
C ARG A 91 20.90 0.75 9.47
N SER A 92 22.18 0.43 9.43
CA SER A 92 23.28 1.39 9.62
C SER A 92 23.53 2.27 8.39
N ASN A 93 22.97 1.92 7.23
CA ASN A 93 23.16 2.69 6.01
C ASN A 93 22.18 3.88 5.99
N PRO A 94 22.68 5.12 5.83
CA PRO A 94 21.82 6.32 5.77
C PRO A 94 20.78 6.31 4.63
N GLY A 95 21.03 5.54 3.56
CA GLY A 95 20.12 5.38 2.44
C GLY A 95 19.09 4.26 2.60
N GLN A 96 19.07 3.55 3.74
CA GLN A 96 18.12 2.47 3.98
C GLN A 96 16.71 3.01 4.16
N LEU A 97 15.77 2.44 3.41
CA LEU A 97 14.33 2.64 3.60
C LEU A 97 13.74 1.49 4.42
N TRP A 98 12.76 1.79 5.26
CA TRP A 98 12.01 0.76 5.98
C TRP A 98 10.58 0.67 5.47
N ALA A 99 9.71 1.58 5.88
CA ALA A 99 8.33 1.64 5.40
C ALA A 99 8.20 2.69 4.29
N THR A 100 7.50 2.39 3.22
CA THR A 100 7.49 3.21 2.01
C THR A 100 6.10 3.47 1.46
N GLY A 101 5.92 4.66 0.93
CA GLY A 101 4.72 5.11 0.26
C GLY A 101 3.55 5.39 1.19
N ARG A 102 2.42 5.69 0.58
CA ARG A 102 1.17 6.03 1.25
C ARG A 102 0.74 5.02 2.33
N PHE A 103 1.01 3.74 2.08
CA PHE A 103 0.56 2.62 2.93
C PHE A 103 1.65 2.08 3.86
N GLN A 104 2.79 2.75 3.94
CA GLN A 104 3.95 2.36 4.75
C GLN A 104 4.34 0.88 4.58
N ILE A 105 4.52 0.48 3.31
CA ILE A 105 4.83 -0.90 2.94
C ILE A 105 6.27 -1.23 3.37
N ILE A 106 6.41 -2.18 4.28
CA ILE A 106 7.71 -2.68 4.77
C ILE A 106 8.34 -3.70 3.80
N PRO A 107 9.64 -4.01 3.88
CA PRO A 107 10.38 -4.82 2.89
C PRO A 107 9.73 -6.16 2.56
N THR A 108 9.41 -6.95 3.58
CA THR A 108 8.78 -8.28 3.40
C THR A 108 7.41 -8.20 2.75
N THR A 109 6.63 -7.20 3.15
CA THR A 109 5.30 -6.93 2.58
C THR A 109 5.42 -6.49 1.11
N LEU A 110 6.38 -5.63 0.75
CA LEU A 110 6.57 -5.22 -0.65
C LEU A 110 6.86 -6.41 -1.56
N ILE A 111 7.75 -7.32 -1.14
CA ILE A 111 8.07 -8.52 -1.92
C ILE A 111 6.83 -9.42 -2.10
N MET A 112 6.07 -9.64 -1.03
CA MET A 112 4.85 -10.44 -1.06
C MET A 112 3.79 -9.81 -2.00
N LEU A 113 3.51 -8.53 -1.85
CA LEU A 113 2.51 -7.82 -2.64
C LEU A 113 2.91 -7.68 -4.10
N GLN A 114 4.20 -7.47 -4.39
CA GLN A 114 4.71 -7.41 -5.75
C GLN A 114 4.44 -8.72 -6.51
N ARG A 115 4.67 -9.86 -5.85
CA ARG A 115 4.37 -11.20 -6.42
C ARG A 115 2.87 -11.36 -6.63
N ALA A 116 2.05 -11.07 -5.61
CA ALA A 116 0.59 -11.21 -5.67
C ALA A 116 -0.04 -10.30 -6.75
N ALA A 117 0.44 -9.08 -6.90
CA ALA A 117 -0.04 -8.12 -7.89
C ALA A 117 0.59 -8.30 -9.29
N LYS A 118 1.55 -9.23 -9.46
CA LYS A 118 2.32 -9.46 -10.70
C LYS A 118 2.94 -8.16 -11.23
N ILE A 119 3.60 -7.40 -10.35
CA ILE A 119 4.24 -6.13 -10.70
C ILE A 119 5.73 -6.35 -10.98
N SER A 120 6.22 -5.82 -12.09
CA SER A 120 7.64 -5.88 -12.47
C SER A 120 8.51 -5.00 -11.57
N ASP A 121 9.78 -5.39 -11.38
CA ASP A 121 10.81 -4.55 -10.75
C ASP A 121 11.05 -3.23 -11.49
N ASN A 122 10.78 -3.18 -12.79
CA ASN A 122 10.90 -1.97 -13.61
C ASN A 122 9.68 -1.03 -13.50
N ALA A 123 8.59 -1.46 -12.89
CA ALA A 123 7.43 -0.60 -12.70
C ALA A 123 7.77 0.58 -11.78
N ILE A 124 7.33 1.79 -12.15
CA ILE A 124 7.49 2.98 -11.31
C ILE A 124 6.66 2.83 -10.03
N TYR A 125 7.26 3.09 -8.87
CA TYR A 125 6.64 2.99 -7.54
C TYR A 125 5.71 4.18 -7.25
N GLY A 126 5.02 4.68 -8.28
CA GLY A 126 4.08 5.78 -8.21
C GLY A 126 2.70 5.35 -7.67
N LYS A 127 1.76 6.30 -7.70
CA LYS A 127 0.39 6.12 -7.19
C LYS A 127 -0.26 4.84 -7.69
N VAL A 128 -0.30 4.62 -8.99
CA VAL A 128 -0.97 3.45 -9.60
C VAL A 128 -0.38 2.13 -9.10
N THR A 129 0.95 2.06 -9.02
CA THR A 129 1.66 0.86 -8.54
C THR A 129 1.40 0.62 -7.07
N GLN A 130 1.47 1.65 -6.22
CA GLN A 130 1.20 1.52 -4.79
C GLN A 130 -0.26 1.12 -4.52
N ASP A 131 -1.22 1.69 -5.25
CA ASP A 131 -2.64 1.31 -5.14
C ASP A 131 -2.88 -0.14 -5.61
N ARG A 132 -2.19 -0.61 -6.67
CA ARG A 132 -2.24 -2.01 -7.11
C ARG A 132 -1.63 -2.97 -6.08
N LEU A 133 -0.50 -2.59 -5.50
CA LEU A 133 0.13 -3.38 -4.43
C LEU A 133 -0.83 -3.56 -3.26
N ILE A 134 -1.42 -2.48 -2.76
CA ILE A 134 -2.29 -2.58 -1.59
C ILE A 134 -3.61 -3.32 -1.90
N ASN A 135 -4.14 -3.21 -3.12
CA ASN A 135 -5.31 -3.99 -3.52
C ASN A 135 -5.04 -5.51 -3.47
N ALA A 136 -3.78 -5.93 -3.68
CA ALA A 136 -3.40 -7.33 -3.63
C ALA A 136 -3.27 -7.89 -2.20
N ILE A 137 -3.32 -7.02 -1.15
CA ILE A 137 -3.24 -7.50 0.23
C ILE A 137 -4.56 -8.13 0.70
N ILE A 138 -5.70 -7.62 0.22
CA ILE A 138 -7.02 -8.04 0.70
C ILE A 138 -7.27 -9.55 0.53
N PRO A 139 -6.99 -10.16 -0.65
CA PRO A 139 -7.17 -11.60 -0.84
C PRO A 139 -6.32 -12.48 0.07
N ILE A 140 -5.22 -11.95 0.61
CA ILE A 140 -4.31 -12.69 1.50
C ILE A 140 -4.93 -12.86 2.90
N TYR A 141 -5.91 -12.02 3.27
CA TYR A 141 -6.59 -12.03 4.56
C TYR A 141 -8.04 -12.51 4.38
N PRO A 142 -8.33 -13.79 4.62
CA PRO A 142 -9.57 -14.42 4.20
C PRO A 142 -10.82 -13.85 4.89
N ASN A 143 -10.76 -13.48 6.18
CA ASN A 143 -11.92 -12.91 6.85
C ASN A 143 -12.28 -11.55 6.27
N LEU A 144 -11.27 -10.70 6.05
CA LEU A 144 -11.45 -9.39 5.42
C LEU A 144 -11.98 -9.54 3.98
N ASN A 145 -11.35 -10.41 3.18
CA ASN A 145 -11.76 -10.63 1.80
C ASN A 145 -13.19 -11.17 1.69
N ASN A 146 -13.53 -12.19 2.48
CA ASN A 146 -14.84 -12.81 2.45
C ASN A 146 -15.93 -11.84 2.91
N TYR A 147 -15.65 -11.03 3.92
CA TYR A 147 -16.56 -9.99 4.37
C TYR A 147 -16.79 -8.94 3.27
N LEU A 148 -15.74 -8.34 2.74
CA LEU A 148 -15.82 -7.29 1.71
C LEU A 148 -16.43 -7.76 0.38
N THR A 149 -16.34 -9.05 0.07
CA THR A 149 -16.90 -9.64 -1.16
C THR A 149 -18.29 -10.26 -0.97
N GLY A 150 -18.86 -10.17 0.23
CA GLY A 150 -20.20 -10.72 0.49
C GLY A 150 -20.27 -12.24 0.60
N LYS A 151 -19.13 -12.93 0.73
CA LYS A 151 -19.07 -14.39 0.86
C LYS A 151 -19.50 -14.91 2.23
N VAL A 152 -19.55 -14.04 3.23
CA VAL A 152 -20.03 -14.33 4.58
C VAL A 152 -21.13 -13.34 4.95
N ALA A 153 -22.04 -13.72 5.86
CA ALA A 153 -23.10 -12.86 6.33
C ALA A 153 -22.57 -11.63 7.10
N ASP A 154 -23.31 -10.52 7.06
CA ASP A 154 -23.00 -9.30 7.84
C ASP A 154 -23.42 -9.50 9.30
N THR A 155 -22.63 -10.28 10.03
CA THR A 155 -22.79 -10.49 11.46
C THR A 155 -21.68 -9.78 12.24
N ASP A 156 -21.91 -9.47 13.51
CA ASP A 156 -20.90 -8.88 14.38
C ASP A 156 -19.64 -9.76 14.48
N ALA A 157 -19.79 -11.07 14.47
CA ALA A 157 -18.66 -12.01 14.49
C ALA A 157 -17.78 -11.88 13.24
N ASN A 158 -18.40 -11.90 12.04
CA ASN A 158 -17.69 -11.77 10.77
C ASN A 158 -17.08 -10.36 10.61
N LEU A 159 -17.77 -9.33 11.05
CA LEU A 159 -17.27 -7.95 11.05
C LEU A 159 -16.04 -7.81 11.96
N LYS A 160 -16.08 -8.36 13.19
CA LYS A 160 -14.93 -8.37 14.10
C LYS A 160 -13.76 -9.17 13.55
N ALA A 161 -14.01 -10.31 12.91
CA ALA A 161 -12.97 -11.11 12.27
C ALA A 161 -12.31 -10.33 11.10
N ALA A 162 -13.09 -9.65 10.28
CA ALA A 162 -12.59 -8.78 9.21
C ALA A 162 -11.79 -7.58 9.75
N ALA A 163 -12.28 -6.94 10.81
CA ALA A 163 -11.57 -5.82 11.45
C ALA A 163 -10.25 -6.27 12.12
N LEU A 164 -10.20 -7.50 12.65
CA LEU A 164 -8.96 -8.09 13.15
C LEU A 164 -7.93 -8.29 12.03
N ASP A 165 -8.37 -8.73 10.86
CA ASP A 165 -7.47 -8.83 9.69
C ASP A 165 -6.92 -7.46 9.28
N VAL A 166 -7.73 -6.39 9.34
CA VAL A 166 -7.25 -5.00 9.12
C VAL A 166 -6.17 -4.62 10.14
N ALA A 167 -6.37 -4.95 11.43
CA ALA A 167 -5.38 -4.68 12.48
C ALA A 167 -4.08 -5.49 12.32
N LYS A 168 -4.14 -6.68 11.72
CA LYS A 168 -2.95 -7.48 11.35
C LYS A 168 -2.18 -6.89 10.17
N ILE A 169 -2.86 -6.19 9.27
CA ILE A 169 -2.23 -5.54 8.10
C ILE A 169 -1.55 -4.25 8.53
N TRP A 170 -2.21 -3.42 9.33
CA TRP A 170 -1.74 -2.08 9.70
C TRP A 170 -1.58 -1.92 11.21
N SER A 171 -0.36 -1.62 11.62
CA SER A 171 -0.02 -1.46 13.05
C SER A 171 -0.73 -0.30 13.74
N SER A 172 -1.14 0.70 12.97
CA SER A 172 -1.92 1.84 13.46
C SER A 172 -3.36 1.50 13.81
N VAL A 173 -3.86 0.33 13.42
CA VAL A 173 -5.26 -0.08 13.61
C VAL A 173 -5.41 -0.89 14.90
N GLY A 174 -6.44 -0.54 15.70
CA GLY A 174 -6.78 -1.24 16.93
C GLY A 174 -7.50 -2.58 16.68
N MET A 175 -7.14 -3.58 17.49
CA MET A 175 -7.84 -4.86 17.52
C MET A 175 -9.29 -4.70 18.05
N PRO A 176 -10.25 -5.49 17.54
CA PRO A 176 -11.65 -5.45 18.00
C PRO A 176 -11.85 -5.75 19.49
N SER A 177 -10.93 -6.48 20.11
CA SER A 177 -11.04 -6.90 21.51
C SER A 177 -10.71 -5.80 22.52
N ASN A 178 -9.79 -4.88 22.19
CA ASN A 178 -9.23 -3.95 23.19
C ASN A 178 -8.72 -2.63 22.62
N ASN A 179 -8.88 -2.40 21.33
CA ASN A 179 -8.42 -1.23 20.58
C ASN A 179 -6.90 -0.95 20.70
N LYS A 180 -6.09 -2.00 20.96
CA LYS A 180 -4.63 -1.92 20.94
C LYS A 180 -4.09 -2.39 19.61
N SER A 181 -2.90 -1.91 19.24
CA SER A 181 -2.23 -2.41 18.04
C SER A 181 -1.96 -3.92 18.13
N TYR A 182 -2.19 -4.65 17.04
CA TYR A 182 -1.85 -6.08 16.97
C TYR A 182 -0.35 -6.31 17.12
N TRP A 183 0.47 -5.39 16.62
CA TRP A 183 1.94 -5.46 16.59
C TRP A 183 2.61 -4.71 17.72
N GLY A 184 1.84 -3.96 18.51
CA GLY A 184 2.35 -3.14 19.60
C GLY A 184 2.88 -3.97 20.76
N LYS A 185 3.93 -3.44 21.40
CA LYS A 185 4.34 -3.93 22.73
C LYS A 185 3.19 -3.71 23.72
N LYS A 186 3.16 -4.47 24.82
CA LYS A 186 2.11 -4.36 25.85
C LYS A 186 1.79 -2.87 26.17
N GLY A 187 0.58 -2.43 25.84
CA GLY A 187 0.06 -1.12 26.22
C GLY A 187 -0.01 -0.05 25.13
N GLU A 188 0.60 -0.23 23.96
CA GLU A 188 0.53 0.76 22.88
C GLU A 188 -0.90 0.86 22.32
N ARG A 189 -1.45 2.08 22.35
CA ARG A 189 -2.73 2.38 21.70
C ARG A 189 -2.55 2.50 20.20
N ALA A 190 -3.46 1.91 19.46
CA ALA A 190 -3.56 2.17 18.03
C ALA A 190 -4.05 3.62 17.80
N THR A 191 -3.60 4.23 16.71
CA THR A 191 -4.02 5.59 16.31
C THR A 191 -5.37 5.60 15.60
N THR A 192 -5.77 4.47 15.00
CA THR A 192 -7.04 4.26 14.32
C THR A 192 -7.94 3.35 15.14
N ASN A 193 -9.11 3.84 15.52
CA ASN A 193 -10.06 3.10 16.35
C ASN A 193 -10.69 1.95 15.53
N THR A 194 -10.78 0.77 16.13
CA THR A 194 -11.41 -0.39 15.52
C THR A 194 -12.89 -0.18 15.17
N LEU A 195 -13.62 0.63 15.93
CA LEU A 195 -15.03 0.95 15.65
C LEU A 195 -15.18 1.75 14.36
N ASP A 196 -14.23 2.64 14.05
CA ASP A 196 -14.23 3.37 12.77
C ASP A 196 -13.95 2.43 11.60
N VAL A 197 -13.04 1.46 11.80
CA VAL A 197 -12.81 0.41 10.82
C VAL A 197 -14.06 -0.41 10.56
N GLN A 198 -14.76 -0.84 11.62
CA GLN A 198 -15.99 -1.62 11.51
C GLN A 198 -17.10 -0.83 10.78
N LYS A 199 -17.27 0.46 11.08
CA LYS A 199 -18.22 1.34 10.35
C LYS A 199 -17.89 1.40 8.86
N VAL A 200 -16.61 1.56 8.54
CA VAL A 200 -16.17 1.61 7.13
C VAL A 200 -16.37 0.27 6.44
N LEU A 201 -16.06 -0.85 7.08
CA LEU A 201 -16.29 -2.19 6.53
C LEU A 201 -17.79 -2.43 6.25
N LYS A 202 -18.67 -2.08 7.18
CA LYS A 202 -20.13 -2.15 6.98
C LYS A 202 -20.61 -1.33 5.78
N SER A 203 -19.97 -0.20 5.47
CA SER A 203 -20.37 0.65 4.35
C SER A 203 -20.12 0.05 2.97
N TYR A 204 -19.49 -1.12 2.89
CA TYR A 204 -19.28 -1.89 1.66
C TYR A 204 -20.26 -3.09 1.52
N ARG A 205 -21.16 -3.26 2.48
CA ARG A 205 -22.18 -4.31 2.53
C ARG A 205 -23.54 -3.74 2.19
#